data_52386f663504e07b301a1977a2f46345
#
_entry.id   52386f663504e07b301a1977a2f46345
#
_cell.length_a   1.000
_cell.length_b   1.000
_cell.length_c   1.000
_cell.angle_alpha   90.00
_cell.angle_beta   90.00
_cell.angle_gamma   90.00
#
_symmetry.space_group_name_H-M   'P 1'
#
loop_
_entity.id
_entity.type
_entity.pdbx_description
1 polymer ?
#
loop_
_entity_poly.entity_id
_entity_poly.type
_entity_poly.pdbx_seq_one_letter_code
_entity_poly.pdbx_strand_id
1 'polypeptide(L)'
;RENGDELSPGVNQSVRIYIAQKRKISVGDKMAGRHGNKGVVSRVLPVEDMPFLPNGRPLDIVLNPLGVPSRMNIGQVLEIHLGLASQVLGFKVSTPVFNGATEFDIMDTLEMANDYANGTWEDFEAKYKDTVKPEVMDYLYTNRDHRAEWKGVPINRTGKVQLRDGRTGENFDAPVTP
;
A
#
# COMPACT_ATOMS: atom_id res chain seq x y z
N ARG A 1 53.47 5.71 3.53
CA ARG A 1 52.51 5.27 2.53
C ARG A 1 52.72 3.89 1.93
N GLU A 2 53.37 3.03 2.62
CA GLU A 2 53.59 1.66 2.10
C GLU A 2 52.30 0.91 1.86
N ASN A 3 51.18 1.29 2.53
CA ASN A 3 49.86 0.65 2.43
C ASN A 3 48.74 1.60 1.99
N GLY A 4 49.02 2.72 1.38
CA GLY A 4 48.02 3.72 0.96
C GLY A 4 47.88 3.82 -0.54
N ASP A 5 46.80 4.44 -1.00
CA ASP A 5 46.57 4.74 -2.40
C ASP A 5 47.57 5.81 -2.92
N GLU A 6 47.92 5.72 -4.20
CA GLU A 6 48.74 6.73 -4.84
C GLU A 6 47.97 8.05 -5.00
N LEU A 7 48.64 9.16 -4.73
CA LEU A 7 48.11 10.50 -4.95
C LEU A 7 48.76 11.14 -6.18
N SER A 8 48.00 11.97 -6.86
CA SER A 8 48.51 12.75 -7.99
C SER A 8 49.66 13.68 -7.56
N PRO A 9 50.60 13.98 -8.47
CA PRO A 9 51.68 14.93 -8.15
C PRO A 9 51.14 16.26 -7.63
N GLY A 10 51.73 16.80 -6.58
CA GLY A 10 51.29 18.04 -5.92
C GLY A 10 50.16 17.92 -4.94
N VAL A 11 49.60 16.73 -4.76
CA VAL A 11 48.53 16.45 -3.76
C VAL A 11 49.17 15.81 -2.53
N ASN A 12 49.05 16.47 -1.39
CA ASN A 12 49.56 15.94 -0.12
C ASN A 12 48.60 15.02 0.59
N GLN A 13 47.30 15.33 0.48
CA GLN A 13 46.23 14.57 1.14
C GLN A 13 44.93 14.67 0.32
N SER A 14 44.23 13.59 0.20
CA SER A 14 42.89 13.54 -0.39
C SER A 14 41.91 12.99 0.64
N VAL A 15 40.83 13.72 0.84
CA VAL A 15 39.77 13.32 1.76
C VAL A 15 38.48 13.18 0.98
N ARG A 16 37.86 12.00 1.09
CA ARG A 16 36.56 11.75 0.48
C ARG A 16 35.49 11.75 1.57
N ILE A 17 34.57 12.68 1.48
CA ILE A 17 33.49 12.83 2.45
C ILE A 17 32.20 12.33 1.83
N TYR A 18 31.54 11.41 2.53
CA TYR A 18 30.22 10.90 2.15
C TYR A 18 29.18 11.57 3.02
N ILE A 19 28.22 12.23 2.38
CA ILE A 19 27.14 12.94 3.05
C ILE A 19 25.81 12.27 2.67
N ALA A 20 25.05 11.88 3.69
CA ALA A 20 23.68 11.43 3.52
C ALA A 20 22.73 12.57 3.82
N GLN A 21 21.79 12.81 2.90
CA GLN A 21 20.72 13.77 3.13
C GLN A 21 19.38 13.20 2.67
N LYS A 22 18.32 13.59 3.35
CA LYS A 22 16.96 13.20 3.01
C LYS A 22 16.31 14.30 2.19
N ARG A 23 15.97 14.00 0.96
CA ARG A 23 15.26 14.94 0.06
C ARG A 23 13.79 14.58 -0.01
N LYS A 24 12.95 15.60 -0.06
CA LYS A 24 11.53 15.45 -0.36
C LYS A 24 11.33 15.17 -1.84
N ILE A 25 10.26 14.46 -2.17
CA ILE A 25 9.89 14.20 -3.55
C ILE A 25 9.50 15.50 -4.25
N SER A 26 9.89 15.63 -5.52
CA SER A 26 9.58 16.79 -6.35
C SER A 26 9.14 16.36 -7.74
N VAL A 27 8.55 17.29 -8.49
CA VAL A 27 8.17 17.06 -9.89
C VAL A 27 9.40 16.71 -10.72
N GLY A 28 9.29 15.68 -11.54
CA GLY A 28 10.38 15.17 -12.36
C GLY A 28 11.16 14.00 -11.73
N ASP A 29 10.96 13.71 -10.46
CA ASP A 29 11.59 12.57 -9.81
C ASP A 29 11.00 11.25 -10.33
N LYS A 30 11.85 10.24 -10.47
CA LYS A 30 11.43 8.91 -10.91
C LYS A 30 11.04 8.06 -9.72
N MET A 31 9.92 7.38 -9.85
CA MET A 31 9.45 6.42 -8.87
C MET A 31 9.14 5.07 -9.54
N ALA A 32 9.31 4.00 -8.81
CA ALA A 32 9.03 2.66 -9.30
C ALA A 32 8.46 1.78 -8.18
N GLY A 33 7.64 0.83 -8.58
CA GLY A 33 7.16 -0.25 -7.70
C GLY A 33 7.96 -1.53 -7.89
N ARG A 34 7.45 -2.61 -7.32
CA ARG A 34 8.09 -3.95 -7.34
C ARG A 34 7.73 -4.79 -8.56
N HIS A 35 6.90 -4.31 -9.46
CA HIS A 35 6.34 -5.07 -10.59
C HIS A 35 6.79 -4.53 -11.95
N GLY A 36 7.96 -3.89 -12.01
CA GLY A 36 8.45 -3.29 -13.25
C GLY A 36 7.74 -2.01 -13.66
N ASN A 37 6.82 -1.53 -12.84
CA ASN A 37 6.12 -0.27 -13.04
C ASN A 37 7.02 0.91 -12.64
N LYS A 38 7.17 1.85 -13.54
CA LYS A 38 7.97 3.05 -13.33
C LYS A 38 7.23 4.28 -13.84
N GLY A 39 7.51 5.40 -13.24
CA GLY A 39 6.89 6.66 -13.63
C GLY A 39 7.67 7.86 -13.14
N VAL A 40 7.31 9.01 -13.67
CA VAL A 40 7.89 10.29 -13.28
C VAL A 40 6.81 11.10 -12.57
N VAL A 41 7.16 11.73 -11.46
CA VAL A 41 6.24 12.58 -10.70
C VAL A 41 5.88 13.80 -11.56
N SER A 42 4.61 13.92 -11.91
CA SER A 42 4.08 15.03 -12.68
C SER A 42 3.52 16.15 -11.81
N ARG A 43 3.10 15.83 -10.61
CA ARG A 43 2.45 16.79 -9.72
C ARG A 43 2.63 16.39 -8.27
N VAL A 44 2.85 17.38 -7.41
CA VAL A 44 2.86 17.22 -5.96
C VAL A 44 1.72 18.07 -5.40
N LEU A 45 0.81 17.45 -4.69
CA LEU A 45 -0.36 18.12 -4.11
C LEU A 45 -0.25 18.14 -2.58
N PRO A 46 -0.81 19.18 -1.92
CA PRO A 46 -1.03 19.15 -0.49
C PRO A 46 -1.93 17.98 -0.08
N VAL A 47 -1.78 17.51 1.15
CA VAL A 47 -2.58 16.40 1.68
C VAL A 47 -4.08 16.69 1.59
N GLU A 48 -4.47 17.95 1.79
CA GLU A 48 -5.87 18.40 1.75
C GLU A 48 -6.51 18.25 0.36
N ASP A 49 -5.71 18.33 -0.70
CA ASP A 49 -6.18 18.22 -2.09
C ASP A 49 -6.20 16.80 -2.61
N MET A 50 -5.62 15.85 -1.88
CA MET A 50 -5.59 14.45 -2.29
C MET A 50 -6.97 13.78 -2.07
N PRO A 51 -7.37 12.87 -2.98
CA PRO A 51 -8.55 12.04 -2.74
C PRO A 51 -8.43 11.27 -1.42
N PHE A 52 -9.53 11.08 -0.73
CA PHE A 52 -9.53 10.41 0.56
C PHE A 52 -10.63 9.34 0.68
N LEU A 53 -10.37 8.37 1.56
CA LEU A 53 -11.29 7.31 1.89
C LEU A 53 -12.45 7.83 2.76
N PRO A 54 -13.57 7.10 2.87
CA PRO A 54 -14.70 7.52 3.72
C PRO A 54 -14.35 7.73 5.20
N ASN A 55 -13.24 7.13 5.68
CA ASN A 55 -12.73 7.36 7.03
C ASN A 55 -11.87 8.64 7.18
N GLY A 56 -11.69 9.39 6.11
CA GLY A 56 -10.88 10.62 6.09
C GLY A 56 -9.39 10.42 5.78
N ARG A 57 -8.94 9.17 5.58
CA ARG A 57 -7.54 8.89 5.24
C ARG A 57 -7.23 9.26 3.80
N PRO A 58 -6.29 10.20 3.54
CA PRO A 58 -5.92 10.57 2.18
C PRO A 58 -5.08 9.49 1.51
N LEU A 59 -5.12 9.45 0.18
CA LEU A 59 -4.21 8.62 -0.61
C LEU A 59 -2.81 9.23 -0.62
N ASP A 60 -1.80 8.37 -0.67
CA ASP A 60 -0.39 8.80 -0.71
C ASP A 60 0.07 9.09 -2.13
N ILE A 61 -0.42 8.33 -3.10
CA ILE A 61 -0.02 8.44 -4.49
C ILE A 61 -1.19 8.08 -5.41
N VAL A 62 -1.27 8.76 -6.55
CA VAL A 62 -2.24 8.46 -7.62
C VAL A 62 -1.47 8.13 -8.89
N LEU A 63 -1.79 6.98 -9.48
CA LEU A 63 -1.11 6.46 -10.66
C LEU A 63 -2.05 6.44 -11.87
N ASN A 64 -1.49 6.66 -13.06
CA ASN A 64 -2.26 6.55 -14.29
C ASN A 64 -2.49 5.06 -14.64
N PRO A 65 -3.75 4.60 -14.71
CA PRO A 65 -4.05 3.20 -14.99
C PRO A 65 -3.74 2.77 -16.43
N LEU A 66 -3.57 3.69 -17.37
CA LEU A 66 -3.27 3.37 -18.76
C LEU A 66 -1.94 2.64 -18.95
N GLY A 67 -1.01 2.79 -18.03
CA GLY A 67 0.27 2.10 -18.05
C GLY A 67 0.20 0.61 -17.70
N VAL A 68 -0.90 0.14 -17.10
CA VAL A 68 -1.02 -1.25 -16.62
C VAL A 68 -1.29 -2.24 -17.77
N PRO A 69 -2.32 -2.06 -18.61
CA PRO A 69 -2.63 -3.02 -19.67
C PRO A 69 -1.54 -3.12 -20.74
N SER A 70 -0.94 -2.00 -21.10
CA SER A 70 0.09 -1.94 -22.14
C SER A 70 1.39 -2.63 -21.74
N ARG A 71 1.68 -2.71 -20.45
CA ARG A 71 2.94 -3.30 -19.91
C ARG A 71 2.72 -4.67 -19.28
N MET A 72 1.50 -5.16 -19.21
CA MET A 72 1.13 -6.46 -18.65
C MET A 72 1.65 -6.70 -17.22
N ASN A 73 1.79 -5.65 -16.42
CA ASN A 73 2.24 -5.71 -15.04
C ASN A 73 1.07 -5.68 -14.04
N ILE A 74 0.06 -6.50 -14.29
CA ILE A 74 -1.17 -6.56 -13.48
C ILE A 74 -0.91 -6.94 -12.02
N GLY A 75 0.24 -7.55 -11.73
CA GLY A 75 0.64 -7.88 -10.35
C GLY A 75 0.63 -6.68 -9.40
N GLN A 76 0.86 -5.48 -9.89
CA GLN A 76 0.77 -4.26 -9.07
C GLN A 76 -0.65 -4.01 -8.55
N VAL A 77 -1.67 -4.31 -9.35
CA VAL A 77 -3.08 -4.17 -8.94
C VAL A 77 -3.42 -5.20 -7.87
N LEU A 78 -2.98 -6.43 -8.05
CA LEU A 78 -3.16 -7.50 -7.07
C LEU A 78 -2.44 -7.19 -5.76
N GLU A 79 -1.24 -6.62 -5.82
CA GLU A 79 -0.49 -6.17 -4.63
C GLU A 79 -1.27 -5.12 -3.85
N ILE A 80 -1.86 -4.14 -4.52
CA ILE A 80 -2.65 -3.09 -3.89
C ILE A 80 -3.89 -3.66 -3.20
N HIS A 81 -4.61 -4.58 -3.86
CA HIS A 81 -5.78 -5.23 -3.27
C HIS A 81 -5.42 -6.00 -2.00
N LEU A 82 -4.38 -6.82 -2.05
CA LEU A 82 -3.94 -7.56 -0.88
C LEU A 82 -3.36 -6.65 0.20
N GLY A 83 -2.70 -5.56 -0.19
CA GLY A 83 -2.18 -4.54 0.71
C GLY A 83 -3.29 -3.82 1.47
N LEU A 84 -4.40 -3.50 0.81
CA LEU A 84 -5.58 -2.92 1.47
C LEU A 84 -6.13 -3.87 2.53
N ALA A 85 -6.31 -5.15 2.18
CA ALA A 85 -6.78 -6.17 3.12
C ALA A 85 -5.83 -6.31 4.33
N SER A 86 -4.52 -6.31 4.08
CA SER A 86 -3.51 -6.42 5.13
C SER A 86 -3.52 -5.21 6.07
N GLN A 87 -3.74 -4.01 5.55
CA GLN A 87 -3.86 -2.80 6.36
C GLN A 87 -5.09 -2.84 7.26
N VAL A 88 -6.23 -3.27 6.74
CA VAL A 88 -7.48 -3.37 7.51
C VAL A 88 -7.35 -4.42 8.60
N LEU A 89 -6.76 -5.57 8.30
CA LEU A 89 -6.55 -6.66 9.26
C LEU A 89 -5.40 -6.39 10.24
N GLY A 90 -4.48 -5.49 9.90
CA GLY A 90 -3.41 -5.05 10.78
C GLY A 90 -2.17 -5.94 10.82
N PHE A 91 -1.98 -6.86 9.87
CA PHE A 91 -0.79 -7.70 9.77
C PHE A 91 -0.15 -7.66 8.39
N LYS A 92 1.10 -8.06 8.31
CA LYS A 92 1.84 -8.13 7.05
C LYS A 92 1.60 -9.46 6.35
N VAL A 93 1.48 -9.41 5.03
CA VAL A 93 1.34 -10.60 4.18
C VAL A 93 2.59 -10.76 3.35
N SER A 94 3.11 -11.99 3.30
CA SER A 94 4.24 -12.35 2.44
C SER A 94 3.87 -13.57 1.61
N THR A 95 4.07 -13.49 0.31
CA THR A 95 3.80 -14.58 -0.62
C THR A 95 5.08 -14.95 -1.38
N PRO A 96 5.46 -16.25 -1.42
CA PRO A 96 6.61 -16.68 -2.20
C PRO A 96 6.33 -16.58 -3.70
N VAL A 97 7.40 -16.43 -4.49
CA VAL A 97 7.31 -16.21 -5.95
C VAL A 97 6.61 -17.35 -6.67
N PHE A 98 6.88 -18.60 -6.27
CA PHE A 98 6.35 -19.80 -6.93
C PHE A 98 5.11 -20.40 -6.25
N ASN A 99 4.74 -19.89 -5.11
CA ASN A 99 3.57 -20.36 -4.35
C ASN A 99 2.81 -19.16 -3.76
N GLY A 100 2.52 -18.19 -4.63
CA GLY A 100 1.82 -16.97 -4.25
C GLY A 100 0.32 -17.17 -4.09
N ALA A 101 -0.35 -16.13 -3.60
CA ALA A 101 -1.80 -16.09 -3.46
C ALA A 101 -2.48 -16.11 -4.85
N THR A 102 -3.57 -16.83 -4.96
CA THR A 102 -4.43 -16.79 -6.13
C THR A 102 -5.32 -15.54 -6.10
N GLU A 103 -5.92 -15.22 -7.24
CA GLU A 103 -6.89 -14.13 -7.33
C GLU A 103 -8.07 -14.35 -6.37
N PHE A 104 -8.56 -15.58 -6.26
CA PHE A 104 -9.63 -15.92 -5.32
C PHE A 104 -9.20 -15.75 -3.86
N ASP A 105 -7.97 -16.09 -3.52
CA ASP A 105 -7.43 -15.89 -2.17
C ASP A 105 -7.45 -14.41 -1.78
N ILE A 106 -7.10 -13.53 -2.73
CA ILE A 106 -7.12 -12.09 -2.54
C ILE A 106 -8.54 -11.57 -2.34
N MET A 107 -9.47 -12.01 -3.18
CA MET A 107 -10.88 -11.64 -3.08
C MET A 107 -11.50 -12.09 -1.75
N ASP A 108 -11.20 -13.31 -1.32
CA ASP A 108 -11.68 -13.85 -0.05
C ASP A 108 -11.07 -13.11 1.14
N THR A 109 -9.81 -12.69 1.04
CA THR A 109 -9.14 -11.89 2.07
C THR A 109 -9.76 -10.50 2.17
N LEU A 110 -10.13 -9.88 1.06
CA LEU A 110 -10.85 -8.61 1.04
C LEU A 110 -12.22 -8.71 1.71
N GLU A 111 -12.96 -9.79 1.44
CA GLU A 111 -14.23 -10.05 2.10
C GLU A 111 -14.06 -10.25 3.61
N MET A 112 -13.03 -10.99 4.01
CA MET A 112 -12.69 -11.17 5.43
C MET A 112 -12.34 -9.84 6.09
N ALA A 113 -11.59 -8.98 5.42
CA ALA A 113 -11.25 -7.64 5.91
C ALA A 113 -12.49 -6.77 6.09
N ASN A 114 -13.44 -6.82 5.16
CA ASN A 114 -14.70 -6.09 5.27
C ASN A 114 -15.54 -6.57 6.46
N ASP A 115 -15.66 -7.89 6.64
CA ASP A 115 -16.39 -8.47 7.75
C ASP A 115 -15.75 -8.14 9.10
N TYR A 116 -14.41 -8.12 9.14
CA TYR A 116 -13.66 -7.73 10.32
C TYR A 116 -13.86 -6.25 10.68
N ALA A 117 -13.80 -5.36 9.70
CA ALA A 117 -13.89 -3.92 9.92
C ALA A 117 -15.32 -3.44 10.20
N ASN A 118 -16.31 -3.97 9.50
CA ASN A 118 -17.67 -3.45 9.47
C ASN A 118 -18.70 -4.33 10.19
N GLY A 119 -18.35 -5.59 10.49
CA GLY A 119 -19.21 -6.52 11.21
C GLY A 119 -18.96 -6.52 12.72
N THR A 120 -19.75 -7.29 13.45
CA THR A 120 -19.49 -7.55 14.86
C THR A 120 -18.43 -8.64 15.01
N TRP A 121 -17.73 -8.67 16.15
CA TRP A 121 -16.72 -9.69 16.40
C TRP A 121 -17.34 -11.10 16.45
N GLU A 122 -18.49 -11.22 17.05
CA GLU A 122 -19.20 -12.49 17.18
C GLU A 122 -19.54 -13.09 15.83
N ASP A 123 -20.05 -12.28 14.90
CA ASP A 123 -20.35 -12.71 13.53
C ASP A 123 -19.08 -13.08 12.75
N PHE A 124 -18.02 -12.32 12.93
CA PHE A 124 -16.72 -12.61 12.32
C PHE A 124 -16.15 -13.93 12.83
N GLU A 125 -16.13 -14.12 14.13
CA GLU A 125 -15.65 -15.36 14.75
C GLU A 125 -16.45 -16.57 14.28
N ALA A 126 -17.77 -16.48 14.25
CA ALA A 126 -18.63 -17.57 13.81
C ALA A 126 -18.39 -17.95 12.35
N LYS A 127 -18.15 -16.95 11.48
CA LYS A 127 -17.91 -17.18 10.04
C LYS A 127 -16.54 -17.75 9.73
N TYR A 128 -15.50 -17.30 10.43
CA TYR A 128 -14.11 -17.63 10.10
C TYR A 128 -13.41 -18.56 11.07
N LYS A 129 -14.08 -19.01 12.11
CA LYS A 129 -13.55 -19.90 13.16
C LYS A 129 -12.86 -21.14 12.62
N ASP A 130 -13.45 -21.78 11.62
CA ASP A 130 -12.95 -23.04 11.05
C ASP A 130 -11.98 -22.83 9.88
N THR A 131 -11.93 -21.63 9.33
CA THR A 131 -11.14 -21.31 8.13
C THR A 131 -9.81 -20.67 8.49
N VAL A 132 -9.77 -19.89 9.55
CA VAL A 132 -8.60 -19.12 9.98
C VAL A 132 -7.89 -19.86 11.10
N LYS A 133 -6.56 -19.86 11.09
CA LYS A 133 -5.75 -20.46 12.14
C LYS A 133 -6.03 -19.82 13.51
N PRO A 134 -6.07 -20.60 14.61
CA PRO A 134 -6.33 -20.06 15.95
C PRO A 134 -5.41 -18.91 16.35
N GLU A 135 -4.13 -18.98 15.97
CA GLU A 135 -3.13 -17.93 16.27
C GLU A 135 -3.49 -16.60 15.62
N VAL A 136 -3.99 -16.65 14.38
CA VAL A 136 -4.43 -15.45 13.63
C VAL A 136 -5.70 -14.88 14.26
N MET A 137 -6.64 -15.74 14.67
CA MET A 137 -7.86 -15.30 15.37
C MET A 137 -7.54 -14.62 16.70
N ASP A 138 -6.61 -15.15 17.46
CA ASP A 138 -6.15 -14.55 18.71
C ASP A 138 -5.49 -13.19 18.47
N TYR A 139 -4.68 -13.08 17.43
CA TYR A 139 -4.07 -11.81 17.04
C TYR A 139 -5.13 -10.76 16.67
N LEU A 140 -6.09 -11.12 15.84
CA LEU A 140 -7.18 -10.24 15.42
C LEU A 140 -8.05 -9.81 16.59
N TYR A 141 -8.34 -10.71 17.50
CA TYR A 141 -9.10 -10.40 18.72
C TYR A 141 -8.33 -9.43 19.62
N THR A 142 -7.06 -9.69 19.87
CA THR A 142 -6.21 -8.85 20.73
C THR A 142 -6.06 -7.44 20.17
N ASN A 143 -5.98 -7.30 18.86
CA ASN A 143 -5.81 -6.01 18.16
C ASN A 143 -7.11 -5.47 17.56
N ARG A 144 -8.26 -5.90 18.04
CA ARG A 144 -9.57 -5.52 17.46
C ARG A 144 -9.87 -4.02 17.50
N ASP A 145 -9.21 -3.27 18.34
CA ASP A 145 -9.40 -1.81 18.39
C ASP A 145 -8.93 -1.12 17.11
N HIS A 146 -7.98 -1.72 16.39
CA HIS A 146 -7.51 -1.25 15.10
C HIS A 146 -8.63 -1.14 14.05
N ARG A 147 -9.62 -2.02 14.10
CA ARG A 147 -10.76 -2.01 13.17
C ARG A 147 -11.61 -0.75 13.24
N ALA A 148 -11.55 -0.02 14.34
CA ALA A 148 -12.30 1.22 14.49
C ALA A 148 -11.91 2.27 13.43
N GLU A 149 -10.66 2.29 12.98
CA GLU A 149 -10.19 3.19 11.94
C GLU A 149 -10.84 2.91 10.58
N TRP A 150 -11.26 1.68 10.34
CA TRP A 150 -11.83 1.22 9.08
C TRP A 150 -13.34 0.99 9.12
N LYS A 151 -13.94 1.23 10.26
CA LYS A 151 -15.39 1.10 10.41
C LYS A 151 -16.09 2.17 9.55
N GLY A 152 -17.05 1.72 8.74
CA GLY A 152 -17.76 2.59 7.81
C GLY A 152 -17.11 2.71 6.43
N VAL A 153 -15.98 2.04 6.20
CA VAL A 153 -15.35 1.93 4.88
C VAL A 153 -15.74 0.58 4.27
N PRO A 154 -16.66 0.53 3.29
CA PRO A 154 -17.02 -0.72 2.62
C PRO A 154 -15.86 -1.22 1.78
N ILE A 155 -15.48 -2.48 1.97
CA ILE A 155 -14.41 -3.13 1.21
C ILE A 155 -15.03 -4.26 0.40
N ASN A 156 -15.08 -4.07 -0.92
CA ASN A 156 -15.66 -5.05 -1.83
C ASN A 156 -14.63 -6.13 -2.21
N ARG A 157 -15.11 -7.30 -2.60
CA ARG A 157 -14.27 -8.35 -3.18
C ARG A 157 -13.51 -7.90 -4.42
N THR A 158 -14.02 -6.90 -5.13
CA THR A 158 -13.38 -6.29 -6.30
C THR A 158 -12.21 -5.38 -5.95
N GLY A 159 -11.99 -5.07 -4.67
CA GLY A 159 -10.94 -4.16 -4.19
C GLY A 159 -11.23 -2.69 -4.43
N LYS A 160 -12.40 -2.35 -4.93
CA LYS A 160 -12.79 -0.96 -5.22
C LYS A 160 -13.41 -0.30 -4.00
N VAL A 161 -13.04 0.94 -3.76
CA VAL A 161 -13.52 1.74 -2.63
C VAL A 161 -14.04 3.08 -3.15
N GLN A 162 -15.08 3.61 -2.53
CA GLN A 162 -15.60 4.94 -2.83
C GLN A 162 -14.66 5.99 -2.26
N LEU A 163 -14.06 6.78 -3.13
CA LEU A 163 -13.21 7.91 -2.74
C LEU A 163 -13.99 9.22 -2.79
N ARG A 164 -13.47 10.21 -2.07
CA ARG A 164 -13.98 11.58 -2.08
C ARG A 164 -12.91 12.52 -2.63
N ASP A 165 -13.35 13.56 -3.33
CA ASP A 165 -12.47 14.60 -3.83
C ASP A 165 -11.95 15.44 -2.66
N GLY A 166 -10.64 15.63 -2.59
CA GLY A 166 -10.00 16.39 -1.52
C GLY A 166 -10.34 17.89 -1.54
N ARG A 167 -10.72 18.43 -2.70
CA ARG A 167 -11.07 19.86 -2.83
C ARG A 167 -12.51 20.15 -2.49
N THR A 168 -13.44 19.31 -2.89
CA THR A 168 -14.88 19.54 -2.78
C THR A 168 -15.54 18.72 -1.69
N GLY A 169 -14.92 17.60 -1.29
CA GLY A 169 -15.49 16.62 -0.38
C GLY A 169 -16.57 15.74 -0.99
N GLU A 170 -16.88 15.91 -2.28
CA GLU A 170 -17.88 15.13 -2.99
C GLU A 170 -17.36 13.72 -3.31
N ASN A 171 -18.26 12.76 -3.38
CA ASN A 171 -17.94 11.40 -3.78
C ASN A 171 -17.52 11.37 -5.27
N PHE A 172 -16.61 10.48 -5.61
CA PHE A 172 -16.35 10.16 -7.01
C PHE A 172 -17.58 9.48 -7.64
N ASP A 173 -17.75 9.63 -8.95
CA ASP A 173 -18.90 9.08 -9.68
C ASP A 173 -18.95 7.54 -9.60
N ALA A 174 -17.81 6.90 -9.49
CA ALA A 174 -17.70 5.45 -9.39
C ALA A 174 -16.62 5.04 -8.37
N PRO A 175 -16.77 3.87 -7.71
CA PRO A 175 -15.71 3.31 -6.88
C PRO A 175 -14.43 3.04 -7.68
N VAL A 176 -13.27 3.25 -7.04
CA VAL A 176 -11.96 3.07 -7.68
C VAL A 176 -11.07 2.16 -6.81
N THR A 177 -10.00 1.65 -7.39
CA THR A 177 -8.97 0.90 -6.67
C THR A 177 -8.07 1.89 -5.92
N PRO A 178 -8.10 1.89 -4.58
CA PRO A 178 -7.28 2.79 -3.78
C PRO A 178 -5.80 2.41 -3.77
#